data_7c6a1dfc1a751c43783cb6656f1e6105
#
_entry.id   7c6a1dfc1a751c43783cb6656f1e6105
#
_cell.length_a   1.000
_cell.length_b   1.000
_cell.length_c   1.000
_cell.angle_alpha   90.00
_cell.angle_beta   90.00
_cell.angle_gamma   90.00
#
_symmetry.space_group_name_H-M   'P 1'
#
loop_
_entity.id
_entity.type
_entity.pdbx_description
1 polymer ?
#
loop_
_entity_poly.entity_id
_entity_poly.type
_entity_poly.pdbx_seq_one_letter_code
_entity_poly.pdbx_strand_id
1 'polypeptide(L)'
;MKKRILSAFLVLCMMLTMVPTAALAAEDPGGGNGSDRVHTESNDGVVVDKTVNYDEDGNYSLTLEAYVTNEVTKGSKTTPLDIVLVLDVSGSMDDDLGESTWEYTPTDEQRWSYSDINGSRWTTYYFRDDDGNYYEVEAESDGSWGNRQYSIGYYTGSGFYRDWNQLGTTSRNQNANLWTGTLYTRQEITTSKMEAMQSAVNGFIDQVAENAAGADNDVTHRISIVKFADDSYADSVGNDRQDDYYAYNYTQIVKDFTTVDAAGVQQLTGAIEALKPAGATSVDYGPV
;
A
#
# COMPACT_ATOMS: atom_id res chain seq x y z
N MET A 1 3.74 15.81 -10.32
CA MET A 1 2.72 14.81 -10.57
C MET A 1 2.95 13.96 -11.82
N LYS A 2 3.40 14.47 -12.97
CA LYS A 2 3.54 13.70 -14.24
C LYS A 2 4.64 12.61 -14.25
N LYS A 3 5.66 12.66 -13.42
CA LYS A 3 6.76 11.67 -13.38
C LYS A 3 6.46 10.43 -12.52
N ARG A 4 5.57 10.51 -11.56
CA ARG A 4 5.22 9.41 -10.64
C ARG A 4 4.23 8.40 -11.24
N ILE A 5 3.38 8.86 -12.16
CA ILE A 5 2.45 7.99 -12.91
C ILE A 5 3.19 7.10 -13.91
N LEU A 6 4.36 7.55 -14.39
CA LEU A 6 5.16 6.83 -15.38
C LEU A 6 5.81 5.56 -14.79
N SER A 7 6.25 5.60 -13.52
CA SER A 7 6.88 4.44 -12.86
C SER A 7 5.89 3.31 -12.56
N ALA A 8 4.70 3.64 -12.07
CA ALA A 8 3.65 2.63 -11.85
C ALA A 8 3.17 1.99 -13.16
N PHE A 9 3.18 2.76 -14.25
CA PHE A 9 2.83 2.25 -15.58
C PHE A 9 3.89 1.30 -16.14
N LEU A 10 5.15 1.52 -15.81
CA LEU A 10 6.28 0.70 -16.31
C LEU A 10 6.30 -0.69 -15.64
N VAL A 11 6.03 -0.77 -14.35
CA VAL A 11 5.92 -2.05 -13.63
C VAL A 11 4.73 -2.88 -14.14
N LEU A 12 3.62 -2.23 -14.44
CA LEU A 12 2.45 -2.90 -15.02
C LEU A 12 2.71 -3.36 -16.47
N CYS A 13 3.50 -2.62 -17.23
CA CYS A 13 3.86 -3.01 -18.60
C CYS A 13 4.82 -4.21 -18.65
N MET A 14 5.71 -4.38 -17.67
CA MET A 14 6.64 -5.51 -17.63
C MET A 14 5.94 -6.85 -17.36
N MET A 15 4.84 -6.86 -16.62
CA MET A 15 4.04 -8.07 -16.45
C MET A 15 3.23 -8.45 -17.71
N LEU A 16 3.09 -7.54 -18.67
CA LEU A 16 2.29 -7.73 -19.90
C LEU A 16 3.10 -8.18 -21.11
N THR A 17 4.41 -8.21 -21.07
CA THR A 17 5.25 -8.55 -22.25
C THR A 17 5.45 -10.04 -22.48
N MET A 18 4.93 -10.92 -21.61
CA MET A 18 5.04 -12.37 -21.80
C MET A 18 3.84 -13.02 -22.51
N VAL A 19 2.93 -12.24 -23.08
CA VAL A 19 1.86 -12.80 -23.91
C VAL A 19 2.28 -12.65 -25.38
N PRO A 20 2.35 -13.74 -26.18
CA PRO A 20 2.67 -13.64 -27.60
C PRO A 20 1.61 -12.78 -28.28
N THR A 21 2.07 -11.71 -28.94
CA THR A 21 1.22 -10.77 -29.68
C THR A 21 0.66 -11.43 -30.92
N ALA A 22 -0.50 -12.04 -30.79
CA ALA A 22 -1.36 -12.40 -31.92
C ALA A 22 -2.82 -12.19 -31.52
N ALA A 23 -3.23 -10.93 -31.41
CA ALA A 23 -4.65 -10.61 -31.31
C ALA A 23 -4.94 -9.42 -32.24
N LEU A 24 -5.60 -9.69 -33.34
CA LEU A 24 -6.22 -8.68 -34.18
C LEU A 24 -7.49 -8.21 -33.48
N ALA A 25 -7.55 -6.90 -33.26
CA ALA A 25 -8.73 -6.22 -32.76
C ALA A 25 -9.90 -6.43 -33.70
N ALA A 26 -11.03 -6.89 -33.17
CA ALA A 26 -12.34 -6.72 -33.82
C ALA A 26 -12.95 -5.45 -33.19
N GLU A 27 -13.11 -4.41 -33.99
CA GLU A 27 -13.83 -3.20 -33.61
C GLU A 27 -15.33 -3.50 -33.53
N ASP A 28 -15.93 -3.22 -32.37
CA ASP A 28 -17.40 -3.13 -32.25
C ASP A 28 -17.76 -1.64 -32.15
N PRO A 29 -18.55 -1.10 -33.12
CA PRO A 29 -18.94 0.31 -33.09
C PRO A 29 -20.27 0.50 -32.37
N GLY A 30 -20.24 0.81 -31.08
CA GLY A 30 -21.47 1.05 -30.32
C GLY A 30 -21.30 1.79 -28.99
N GLY A 31 -21.24 3.09 -29.09
CA GLY A 31 -21.82 4.12 -28.20
C GLY A 31 -21.79 4.02 -26.69
N GLY A 32 -21.00 4.88 -26.03
CA GLY A 32 -21.40 5.59 -24.80
C GLY A 32 -21.09 4.91 -23.47
N ASN A 33 -20.06 5.36 -22.89
CA ASN A 33 -19.39 5.21 -21.60
C ASN A 33 -18.06 4.47 -21.78
N GLY A 34 -16.96 5.17 -21.49
CA GLY A 34 -15.62 4.72 -21.83
C GLY A 34 -15.16 3.46 -21.10
N SER A 35 -15.45 2.32 -21.65
CA SER A 35 -14.82 1.07 -21.24
C SER A 35 -14.02 0.50 -22.42
N ASP A 36 -12.70 0.42 -22.23
CA ASP A 36 -11.85 -0.31 -23.16
C ASP A 36 -11.71 -1.76 -22.68
N ARG A 37 -12.13 -2.70 -23.52
CA ARG A 37 -12.01 -4.14 -23.27
C ARG A 37 -11.00 -4.75 -24.24
N VAL A 38 -10.01 -5.43 -23.68
CA VAL A 38 -9.09 -6.28 -24.46
C VAL A 38 -9.44 -7.73 -24.15
N HIS A 39 -9.86 -8.45 -25.17
CA HIS A 39 -10.20 -9.86 -25.11
C HIS A 39 -9.13 -10.67 -25.84
N THR A 40 -8.56 -11.67 -25.17
CA THR A 40 -7.56 -12.56 -25.76
C THR A 40 -7.97 -14.00 -25.49
N GLU A 41 -8.16 -14.78 -26.54
CA GLU A 41 -8.45 -16.21 -26.47
C GLU A 41 -7.22 -17.00 -26.98
N SER A 42 -6.74 -17.94 -26.18
CA SER A 42 -5.67 -18.85 -26.59
C SER A 42 -6.24 -20.06 -27.34
N ASN A 43 -5.41 -20.74 -28.15
CA ASN A 43 -5.81 -21.98 -28.85
C ASN A 43 -6.22 -23.12 -27.90
N ASP A 44 -5.92 -22.99 -26.60
CA ASP A 44 -6.27 -23.96 -25.55
C ASP A 44 -7.58 -23.60 -24.84
N GLY A 45 -8.32 -22.60 -25.33
CA GLY A 45 -9.59 -22.16 -24.78
C GLY A 45 -9.48 -21.36 -23.50
N VAL A 46 -8.31 -20.80 -23.19
CA VAL A 46 -8.15 -19.85 -22.10
C VAL A 46 -8.44 -18.43 -22.61
N VAL A 47 -9.41 -17.79 -22.00
CA VAL A 47 -9.77 -16.39 -22.28
C VAL A 47 -9.23 -15.51 -21.16
N VAL A 48 -8.58 -14.43 -21.55
CA VAL A 48 -8.15 -13.37 -20.63
C VAL A 48 -8.82 -12.08 -21.08
N ASP A 49 -9.68 -11.55 -20.24
CA ASP A 49 -10.35 -10.28 -20.43
C ASP A 49 -9.75 -9.21 -19.52
N LYS A 50 -9.38 -8.11 -20.12
CA LYS A 50 -8.96 -6.90 -19.42
C LYS A 50 -9.94 -5.79 -19.74
N THR A 51 -10.61 -5.28 -18.72
CA THR A 51 -11.56 -4.18 -18.84
C THR A 51 -11.09 -3.00 -18.00
N VAL A 52 -11.04 -1.84 -18.63
CA VAL A 52 -10.78 -0.55 -17.95
C VAL A 52 -12.08 0.24 -17.99
N ASN A 53 -12.60 0.61 -16.84
CA ASN A 53 -13.76 1.48 -16.72
C ASN A 53 -13.34 2.82 -16.11
N TYR A 54 -13.90 3.89 -16.64
CA TYR A 54 -13.72 5.26 -16.13
C TYR A 54 -15.05 5.76 -15.57
N ASP A 55 -15.03 6.35 -14.39
CA ASP A 55 -16.18 7.06 -13.85
C ASP A 55 -16.15 8.56 -14.20
N GLU A 56 -17.23 9.26 -13.88
CA GLU A 56 -17.39 10.69 -14.17
C GLU A 56 -16.45 11.57 -13.32
N ASP A 57 -15.92 11.03 -12.22
CA ASP A 57 -15.00 11.70 -11.30
C ASP A 57 -13.52 11.52 -11.71
N GLY A 58 -13.26 10.80 -12.79
CA GLY A 58 -11.93 10.54 -13.32
C GLY A 58 -11.17 9.40 -12.66
N ASN A 59 -11.86 8.58 -11.84
CA ASN A 59 -11.29 7.35 -11.33
C ASN A 59 -11.41 6.27 -12.38
N TYR A 60 -10.46 5.35 -12.38
CA TYR A 60 -10.52 4.19 -13.25
C TYR A 60 -10.40 2.90 -12.44
N SER A 61 -11.15 1.89 -12.84
CA SER A 61 -11.04 0.52 -12.35
C SER A 61 -10.52 -0.39 -13.44
N LEU A 62 -9.56 -1.24 -13.08
CA LEU A 62 -9.03 -2.27 -13.95
C LEU A 62 -9.53 -3.62 -13.46
N THR A 63 -10.30 -4.30 -14.31
CA THR A 63 -10.74 -5.68 -14.07
C THR A 63 -9.96 -6.61 -14.97
N LEU A 64 -9.33 -7.62 -14.41
CA LEU A 64 -8.66 -8.69 -15.12
C LEU A 64 -9.42 -9.99 -14.83
N GLU A 65 -10.00 -10.60 -15.87
CA GLU A 65 -10.69 -11.88 -15.76
C GLU A 65 -9.94 -12.91 -16.59
N ALA A 66 -9.75 -14.10 -16.03
CA ALA A 66 -9.22 -15.25 -16.76
C ALA A 66 -10.15 -16.43 -16.55
N TYR A 67 -10.64 -17.00 -17.64
CA TYR A 67 -11.55 -18.15 -17.60
C TYR A 67 -11.34 -19.07 -18.80
N VAL A 68 -11.85 -20.28 -18.69
CA VAL A 68 -11.76 -21.30 -19.75
C VAL A 68 -13.11 -21.44 -20.41
N THR A 69 -13.15 -21.36 -21.75
CA THR A 69 -14.40 -21.44 -22.55
C THR A 69 -14.84 -22.85 -22.90
N ASN A 70 -14.00 -23.85 -22.62
CA ASN A 70 -14.35 -25.24 -22.89
C ASN A 70 -15.37 -25.76 -21.87
N GLU A 71 -16.33 -26.57 -22.33
CA GLU A 71 -17.28 -27.26 -21.46
C GLU A 71 -16.50 -27.98 -20.35
N VAL A 72 -16.78 -27.59 -19.11
CA VAL A 72 -16.26 -28.29 -17.92
C VAL A 72 -16.93 -29.65 -17.87
N THR A 73 -16.42 -30.62 -18.60
CA THR A 73 -16.65 -32.02 -18.24
C THR A 73 -16.09 -32.19 -16.85
N LYS A 74 -16.91 -32.60 -15.90
CA LYS A 74 -16.57 -32.86 -14.50
C LYS A 74 -15.22 -33.56 -14.37
N GLY A 75 -14.19 -32.78 -14.07
CA GLY A 75 -12.82 -33.21 -14.05
C GLY A 75 -11.92 -32.09 -14.58
N SER A 76 -11.95 -30.89 -13.95
CA SER A 76 -10.98 -29.85 -14.25
C SER A 76 -9.61 -30.36 -13.81
N LYS A 77 -8.83 -30.80 -14.76
CA LYS A 77 -7.44 -31.19 -14.51
C LYS A 77 -6.65 -29.91 -14.39
N THR A 78 -6.50 -29.42 -13.16
CA THR A 78 -5.60 -28.31 -12.88
C THR A 78 -4.19 -28.71 -13.31
N THR A 79 -3.55 -27.90 -14.14
CA THR A 79 -2.19 -28.17 -14.60
C THR A 79 -1.19 -27.66 -13.57
N PRO A 80 -0.16 -28.43 -13.21
CA PRO A 80 0.93 -27.93 -12.39
C PRO A 80 1.58 -26.69 -13.01
N LEU A 81 1.86 -25.68 -12.18
CA LEU A 81 2.48 -24.43 -12.62
C LEU A 81 3.82 -24.24 -11.89
N ASP A 82 4.82 -23.84 -12.64
CA ASP A 82 6.06 -23.27 -12.14
C ASP A 82 5.99 -21.76 -12.31
N ILE A 83 5.97 -21.02 -11.21
CA ILE A 83 5.80 -19.59 -11.17
C ILE A 83 7.11 -18.95 -10.71
N VAL A 84 7.61 -17.96 -11.41
CA VAL A 84 8.75 -17.15 -10.99
C VAL A 84 8.26 -15.75 -10.64
N LEU A 85 8.43 -15.35 -9.38
CA LEU A 85 8.16 -13.99 -8.91
C LEU A 85 9.44 -13.19 -8.99
N VAL A 86 9.44 -12.11 -9.74
CA VAL A 86 10.57 -11.20 -9.89
C VAL A 86 10.22 -9.88 -9.23
N LEU A 87 10.94 -9.57 -8.13
CA LEU A 87 10.57 -8.53 -7.18
C LEU A 87 11.63 -7.43 -7.15
N ASP A 88 11.17 -6.19 -7.34
CA ASP A 88 12.00 -5.00 -7.15
C ASP A 88 12.28 -4.81 -5.66
N VAL A 89 13.56 -4.76 -5.32
CA VAL A 89 14.04 -4.47 -3.96
C VAL A 89 15.01 -3.29 -3.95
N SER A 90 14.91 -2.41 -4.94
CA SER A 90 15.70 -1.18 -4.99
C SER A 90 15.36 -0.22 -3.85
N GLY A 91 16.23 0.75 -3.58
CA GLY A 91 16.05 1.70 -2.49
C GLY A 91 14.76 2.54 -2.60
N SER A 92 14.26 2.77 -3.81
CA SER A 92 12.98 3.49 -4.01
C SER A 92 11.74 2.71 -3.55
N MET A 93 11.90 1.43 -3.23
CA MET A 93 10.84 0.63 -2.61
C MET A 93 10.59 1.00 -1.14
N ASP A 94 11.52 1.74 -0.51
CA ASP A 94 11.34 2.31 0.83
C ASP A 94 10.47 3.58 0.85
N ASP A 95 10.24 4.18 -0.30
CA ASP A 95 9.37 5.35 -0.41
C ASP A 95 7.92 4.98 -0.07
N ASP A 96 7.21 5.93 0.50
CA ASP A 96 5.77 5.82 0.78
C ASP A 96 4.97 5.58 -0.50
N LEU A 97 3.94 4.74 -0.41
CA LEU A 97 3.07 4.40 -1.54
C LEU A 97 2.14 5.56 -1.96
N GLY A 98 1.99 6.57 -1.12
CA GLY A 98 1.36 7.84 -1.45
C GLY A 98 0.35 8.37 -0.46
N GLU A 99 -0.67 7.63 -0.07
CA GLU A 99 -1.64 8.12 0.91
C GLU A 99 -1.25 7.69 2.32
N SER A 100 -1.08 8.68 3.21
CA SER A 100 -0.93 8.41 4.63
C SER A 100 -2.30 8.39 5.31
N THR A 101 -2.47 7.49 6.25
CA THR A 101 -3.60 7.49 7.16
C THR A 101 -3.14 7.93 8.56
N TRP A 102 -4.09 8.46 9.34
CA TRP A 102 -3.79 8.92 10.69
C TRP A 102 -4.38 7.93 11.69
N GLU A 103 -3.54 7.40 12.57
CA GLU A 103 -3.98 6.64 13.72
C GLU A 103 -4.04 7.55 14.94
N TYR A 104 -5.18 7.54 15.62
CA TYR A 104 -5.42 8.33 16.82
C TYR A 104 -5.38 7.45 18.06
N THR A 105 -4.40 7.69 18.92
CA THR A 105 -4.22 6.95 20.17
C THR A 105 -4.76 7.78 21.34
N PRO A 106 -5.69 7.26 22.14
CA PRO A 106 -6.19 7.98 23.32
C PRO A 106 -5.08 8.13 24.38
N THR A 107 -5.07 9.29 25.03
CA THR A 107 -4.33 9.48 26.27
C THR A 107 -5.15 8.94 27.46
N ASP A 108 -4.55 8.80 28.60
CA ASP A 108 -5.30 8.59 29.84
C ASP A 108 -6.25 9.78 30.10
N GLU A 109 -7.39 9.50 30.73
CA GLU A 109 -8.28 10.56 31.20
C GLU A 109 -7.57 11.41 32.25
N GLN A 110 -7.43 12.68 32.00
CA GLN A 110 -6.73 13.59 32.90
C GLN A 110 -7.33 15.00 32.87
N ARG A 111 -6.78 15.85 33.73
CA ARG A 111 -7.10 17.28 33.79
C ARG A 111 -6.21 18.02 32.82
N TRP A 112 -6.80 18.89 32.03
CA TRP A 112 -6.10 19.69 31.04
C TRP A 112 -6.15 21.16 31.37
N SER A 113 -5.02 21.80 31.33
CA SER A 113 -4.86 23.23 31.50
C SER A 113 -4.41 23.91 30.22
N TYR A 114 -4.47 25.23 30.17
CA TYR A 114 -3.88 25.99 29.07
C TYR A 114 -2.39 25.66 28.88
N SER A 115 -1.65 25.52 29.99
CA SER A 115 -0.20 25.25 29.93
C SER A 115 0.12 23.87 29.38
N ASP A 116 -0.75 22.88 29.58
CA ASP A 116 -0.54 21.54 29.04
C ASP A 116 -0.61 21.55 27.52
N ILE A 117 -1.53 22.30 26.95
CA ILE A 117 -1.71 22.42 25.50
C ILE A 117 -0.67 23.37 24.90
N ASN A 118 -0.58 24.60 25.42
CA ASN A 118 0.32 25.63 24.86
C ASN A 118 1.80 25.34 25.14
N GLY A 119 2.12 24.65 26.21
CA GLY A 119 3.47 24.28 26.61
C GLY A 119 4.02 23.05 25.87
N SER A 120 3.17 22.29 25.23
CA SER A 120 3.54 21.09 24.47
C SER A 120 4.17 21.48 23.13
N ARG A 121 5.50 21.62 23.11
CA ARG A 121 6.24 21.97 21.87
C ARG A 121 6.26 20.87 20.81
N TRP A 122 6.02 19.63 21.23
CA TRP A 122 6.29 18.44 20.39
C TRP A 122 5.10 17.51 20.28
N THR A 123 4.01 17.78 21.01
CA THR A 123 2.83 16.94 21.02
C THR A 123 1.60 17.76 20.70
N THR A 124 0.96 17.43 19.59
CA THR A 124 -0.35 17.97 19.24
C THR A 124 -1.41 17.04 19.78
N TYR A 125 -2.39 17.61 20.46
CA TYR A 125 -3.52 16.86 21.00
C TYR A 125 -4.78 17.06 20.17
N TYR A 126 -5.64 16.05 20.14
CA TYR A 126 -6.88 16.05 19.38
C TYR A 126 -8.06 15.75 20.30
N PHE A 127 -9.15 16.45 20.09
CA PHE A 127 -10.45 16.15 20.68
C PHE A 127 -11.27 15.34 19.68
N ARG A 128 -11.99 14.33 20.17
CA ARG A 128 -12.93 13.54 19.38
C ARG A 128 -14.35 13.92 19.75
N ASP A 129 -15.13 14.37 18.76
CA ASP A 129 -16.54 14.68 18.97
C ASP A 129 -17.43 13.41 19.03
N ASP A 130 -18.73 13.61 19.27
CA ASP A 130 -19.71 12.52 19.37
C ASP A 130 -19.95 11.83 18.01
N ASP A 131 -19.69 12.51 16.90
CA ASP A 131 -19.76 11.97 15.53
C ASP A 131 -18.50 11.18 15.15
N GLY A 132 -17.47 11.22 16.00
CA GLY A 132 -16.20 10.50 15.79
C GLY A 132 -15.14 11.27 15.05
N ASN A 133 -15.36 12.56 14.75
CA ASN A 133 -14.36 13.41 14.10
C ASN A 133 -13.30 13.89 15.09
N TYR A 134 -12.09 14.06 14.59
CA TYR A 134 -10.95 14.53 15.39
C TYR A 134 -10.60 15.97 15.00
N TYR A 135 -10.45 16.82 16.02
CA TYR A 135 -10.08 18.22 15.87
C TYR A 135 -8.85 18.52 16.72
N GLU A 136 -7.92 19.29 16.16
CA GLU A 136 -6.75 19.74 16.90
C GLU A 136 -7.16 20.64 18.05
N VAL A 137 -6.65 20.38 19.25
CA VAL A 137 -6.90 21.16 20.44
C VAL A 137 -5.93 22.31 20.49
N GLU A 138 -6.45 23.50 20.58
CA GLU A 138 -5.71 24.75 20.69
C GLU A 138 -5.93 25.39 22.06
N ALA A 139 -4.96 26.19 22.47
CA ALA A 139 -5.00 26.97 23.71
C ALA A 139 -5.10 28.46 23.38
N GLU A 140 -6.14 29.10 23.84
CA GLU A 140 -6.37 30.53 23.61
C GLU A 140 -6.29 31.36 24.90
N SER A 141 -5.84 32.60 24.74
CA SER A 141 -5.87 33.57 25.83
C SER A 141 -6.43 34.90 25.35
N ASP A 142 -7.42 35.40 26.06
CA ASP A 142 -8.07 36.69 25.77
C ASP A 142 -7.94 37.64 26.97
N GLY A 143 -8.02 38.95 26.66
CA GLY A 143 -7.98 40.03 27.64
C GLY A 143 -6.62 40.74 27.75
N SER A 144 -6.65 41.90 28.43
CA SER A 144 -5.49 42.76 28.63
C SER A 144 -4.63 42.33 29.84
N TRP A 145 -3.43 42.87 29.93
CA TRP A 145 -2.50 42.58 31.01
C TRP A 145 -3.17 42.77 32.39
N GLY A 146 -3.15 41.74 33.23
CA GLY A 146 -3.79 41.72 34.56
C GLY A 146 -5.27 41.19 34.55
N ASN A 147 -5.90 41.01 33.39
CA ASN A 147 -7.24 40.48 33.29
C ASN A 147 -7.37 39.38 32.20
N ARG A 148 -6.26 38.70 31.93
CA ARG A 148 -6.20 37.66 30.91
C ARG A 148 -6.98 36.43 31.38
N GLN A 149 -7.77 35.86 30.44
CA GLN A 149 -8.44 34.58 30.61
C GLN A 149 -7.82 33.57 29.67
N TYR A 150 -7.74 32.34 30.12
CA TYR A 150 -7.19 31.19 29.43
C TYR A 150 -8.29 30.18 29.18
N SER A 151 -8.32 29.63 27.97
CA SER A 151 -9.24 28.57 27.53
C SER A 151 -8.50 27.55 26.69
N ILE A 152 -9.10 26.39 26.55
CA ILE A 152 -8.71 25.37 25.58
C ILE A 152 -9.96 24.97 24.78
N GLY A 153 -9.76 24.59 23.54
CA GLY A 153 -10.85 24.24 22.64
C GLY A 153 -10.33 23.81 21.28
N TYR A 154 -11.20 23.78 20.32
CA TYR A 154 -10.89 23.42 18.94
C TYR A 154 -11.71 24.23 17.96
N TYR A 155 -11.24 24.29 16.71
CA TYR A 155 -11.98 24.96 15.65
C TYR A 155 -12.69 23.97 14.75
N THR A 156 -13.94 24.27 14.44
CA THR A 156 -14.69 23.64 13.34
C THR A 156 -14.74 24.57 12.14
N GLY A 157 -15.02 24.02 10.95
CA GLY A 157 -15.04 24.78 9.71
C GLY A 157 -13.66 25.05 9.11
N SER A 158 -13.58 25.85 8.06
CA SER A 158 -12.34 26.13 7.33
C SER A 158 -12.27 27.61 6.89
N GLY A 159 -11.06 28.11 6.77
CA GLY A 159 -10.79 29.47 6.28
C GLY A 159 -11.41 30.55 7.18
N PHE A 160 -12.21 31.46 6.58
CA PHE A 160 -12.88 32.54 7.28
C PHE A 160 -14.12 32.12 8.10
N TYR A 161 -14.55 30.86 7.99
CA TYR A 161 -15.72 30.30 8.67
C TYR A 161 -15.30 29.29 9.76
N ARG A 162 -14.18 29.58 10.44
CA ARG A 162 -13.75 28.77 11.59
C ARG A 162 -14.52 29.22 12.83
N ASP A 163 -15.20 28.28 13.47
CA ASP A 163 -15.93 28.50 14.72
C ASP A 163 -15.18 27.88 15.88
N TRP A 164 -14.93 28.67 16.94
CA TRP A 164 -14.31 28.23 18.17
C TRP A 164 -15.27 27.41 19.02
N ASN A 165 -14.87 26.22 19.40
CA ASN A 165 -15.58 25.33 20.29
C ASN A 165 -14.76 25.15 21.56
N GLN A 166 -15.18 25.82 22.63
CA GLN A 166 -14.47 25.78 23.91
C GLN A 166 -14.70 24.43 24.59
N LEU A 167 -13.64 23.83 25.09
CA LEU A 167 -13.68 22.67 25.98
C LEU A 167 -13.68 23.16 27.46
N GLY A 168 -14.74 22.81 28.18
CA GLY A 168 -14.83 23.11 29.61
C GLY A 168 -14.98 24.61 29.96
N THR A 169 -14.18 25.07 30.92
CA THR A 169 -14.29 26.41 31.51
C THR A 169 -13.13 27.32 31.16
N THR A 170 -13.23 28.61 31.51
CA THR A 170 -12.11 29.56 31.45
C THR A 170 -11.51 29.78 32.84
N SER A 171 -10.26 30.24 32.91
CA SER A 171 -9.60 30.58 34.15
C SER A 171 -8.59 31.74 33.95
N ARG A 172 -8.32 32.52 35.02
CA ARG A 172 -7.23 33.49 35.03
C ARG A 172 -5.86 32.83 35.34
N ASN A 173 -5.89 31.57 35.75
CA ASN A 173 -4.67 30.81 36.03
C ASN A 173 -4.47 29.79 34.88
N GLN A 174 -3.37 29.95 34.15
CA GLN A 174 -3.00 29.11 33.02
C GLN A 174 -2.79 27.62 33.39
N ASN A 175 -2.55 27.33 34.67
CA ASN A 175 -2.36 25.96 35.20
C ASN A 175 -3.64 25.40 35.86
N ALA A 176 -4.73 26.17 35.84
CA ALA A 176 -6.00 25.65 36.34
C ALA A 176 -6.54 24.54 35.43
N ASN A 177 -7.25 23.59 36.04
CA ASN A 177 -8.02 22.62 35.25
C ASN A 177 -9.15 23.34 34.49
N LEU A 178 -9.07 23.35 33.17
CA LEU A 178 -10.07 23.93 32.29
C LEU A 178 -11.06 22.87 31.81
N TRP A 179 -10.59 21.64 31.62
CA TRP A 179 -11.39 20.51 31.17
C TRP A 179 -10.79 19.20 31.70
N THR A 180 -11.64 18.18 31.87
CA THR A 180 -11.22 16.84 32.25
C THR A 180 -11.78 15.85 31.26
N GLY A 181 -10.93 15.02 30.71
CA GLY A 181 -11.29 14.02 29.72
C GLY A 181 -10.10 13.43 28.98
N THR A 182 -10.38 12.62 28.01
CA THR A 182 -9.38 11.97 27.15
C THR A 182 -9.17 12.79 25.89
N LEU A 183 -7.96 13.22 25.65
CA LEU A 183 -7.51 13.69 24.34
C LEU A 183 -6.77 12.59 23.60
N TYR A 184 -6.46 12.84 22.34
CA TYR A 184 -5.79 11.88 21.48
C TYR A 184 -4.50 12.50 20.96
N THR A 185 -3.50 11.67 20.78
CA THR A 185 -2.34 11.97 19.91
C THR A 185 -2.56 11.29 18.57
N ARG A 186 -1.93 11.79 17.51
CA ARG A 186 -1.99 11.09 16.22
C ARG A 186 -0.60 10.72 15.76
N GLN A 187 -0.53 9.61 15.07
CA GLN A 187 0.64 9.15 14.34
C GLN A 187 0.26 8.98 12.87
N GLU A 188 1.13 9.43 12.00
CA GLU A 188 1.00 9.14 10.58
C GLU A 188 1.40 7.68 10.32
N ILE A 189 0.50 6.96 9.68
CA ILE A 189 0.75 5.59 9.22
C ILE A 189 0.91 5.67 7.72
N THR A 190 2.12 5.42 7.28
CA THR A 190 2.46 5.29 5.86
C THR A 190 2.75 3.84 5.56
N THR A 191 2.41 3.41 4.37
CA THR A 191 2.78 2.08 3.86
C THR A 191 3.82 2.29 2.78
N SER A 192 4.99 1.68 2.92
CA SER A 192 6.01 1.75 1.88
C SER A 192 5.61 0.88 0.68
N LYS A 193 6.22 1.16 -0.48
CA LYS A 193 6.04 0.32 -1.67
C LYS A 193 6.48 -1.12 -1.40
N MET A 194 7.53 -1.31 -0.58
CA MET A 194 8.01 -2.62 -0.16
C MET A 194 6.96 -3.38 0.64
N GLU A 195 6.37 -2.76 1.66
CA GLU A 195 5.32 -3.38 2.48
C GLU A 195 4.09 -3.74 1.66
N ALA A 196 3.68 -2.85 0.75
CA ALA A 196 2.57 -3.12 -0.15
C ALA A 196 2.86 -4.29 -1.11
N MET A 197 4.08 -4.35 -1.66
CA MET A 197 4.51 -5.47 -2.50
C MET A 197 4.54 -6.77 -1.70
N GLN A 198 5.13 -6.79 -0.50
CA GLN A 198 5.19 -7.98 0.36
C GLN A 198 3.80 -8.50 0.69
N SER A 199 2.87 -7.59 1.04
CA SER A 199 1.47 -7.94 1.32
C SER A 199 0.78 -8.55 0.10
N ALA A 200 0.95 -7.93 -1.07
CA ALA A 200 0.34 -8.41 -2.31
C ALA A 200 0.89 -9.78 -2.74
N VAL A 201 2.20 -9.97 -2.60
CA VAL A 201 2.86 -11.25 -2.95
C VAL A 201 2.46 -12.36 -1.98
N ASN A 202 2.37 -12.09 -0.68
CA ASN A 202 1.89 -13.06 0.29
C ASN A 202 0.44 -13.47 0.00
N GLY A 203 -0.44 -12.51 -0.28
CA GLY A 203 -1.82 -12.80 -0.70
C GLY A 203 -1.90 -13.63 -1.99
N PHE A 204 -0.99 -13.39 -2.94
CA PHE A 204 -0.90 -14.20 -4.16
C PHE A 204 -0.47 -15.64 -3.86
N ILE A 205 0.53 -15.84 -2.99
CA ILE A 205 1.01 -17.17 -2.57
C ILE A 205 -0.13 -17.95 -1.89
N ASP A 206 -0.87 -17.31 -1.00
CA ASP A 206 -2.03 -17.90 -0.32
C ASP A 206 -3.11 -18.31 -1.33
N GLN A 207 -3.41 -17.45 -2.31
CA GLN A 207 -4.37 -17.75 -3.37
C GLN A 207 -3.96 -18.96 -4.22
N VAL A 208 -2.66 -19.08 -4.55
CA VAL A 208 -2.13 -20.25 -5.28
C VAL A 208 -2.25 -21.50 -4.44
N ALA A 209 -1.98 -21.42 -3.12
CA ALA A 209 -2.13 -22.53 -2.20
C ALA A 209 -3.58 -23.00 -2.06
N GLU A 210 -4.52 -22.06 -1.94
CA GLU A 210 -5.96 -22.36 -1.89
C GLU A 210 -6.44 -23.05 -3.16
N ASN A 211 -6.01 -22.56 -4.32
CA ASN A 211 -6.35 -23.13 -5.63
C ASN A 211 -5.76 -24.55 -5.77
N ALA A 212 -4.54 -24.79 -5.27
CA ALA A 212 -3.94 -26.11 -5.27
C ALA A 212 -4.69 -27.10 -4.36
N ALA A 213 -5.11 -26.65 -3.17
CA ALA A 213 -5.83 -27.48 -2.21
C ALA A 213 -7.27 -27.83 -2.66
N GLY A 214 -7.89 -26.97 -3.48
CA GLY A 214 -9.23 -27.20 -4.02
C GLY A 214 -9.28 -28.09 -5.25
N ALA A 215 -8.15 -28.50 -5.80
CA ALA A 215 -8.08 -29.32 -6.99
C ALA A 215 -8.32 -30.83 -6.66
N ASP A 216 -9.16 -31.50 -7.45
CA ASP A 216 -9.51 -32.92 -7.30
C ASP A 216 -8.33 -33.90 -7.55
N ASN A 217 -7.14 -33.38 -7.84
CA ASN A 217 -5.92 -34.17 -8.07
C ASN A 217 -4.76 -33.53 -7.31
N ASP A 218 -3.74 -34.31 -6.96
CA ASP A 218 -2.47 -33.90 -6.39
C ASP A 218 -1.69 -32.93 -7.32
N VAL A 219 -2.27 -31.75 -7.55
CA VAL A 219 -1.63 -30.73 -8.38
C VAL A 219 -0.66 -29.93 -7.52
N THR A 220 0.61 -29.99 -7.91
CA THR A 220 1.68 -29.34 -7.21
C THR A 220 2.09 -28.09 -7.98
N HIS A 221 1.75 -26.92 -7.48
CA HIS A 221 2.32 -25.66 -7.96
C HIS A 221 3.66 -25.39 -7.26
N ARG A 222 4.59 -24.75 -7.96
CA ARG A 222 5.86 -24.34 -7.38
C ARG A 222 6.09 -22.85 -7.65
N ILE A 223 6.66 -22.17 -6.68
CA ILE A 223 7.03 -20.76 -6.78
C ILE A 223 8.52 -20.61 -6.52
N SER A 224 9.21 -19.85 -7.36
CA SER A 224 10.56 -19.34 -7.16
C SER A 224 10.52 -17.83 -6.98
N ILE A 225 11.39 -17.29 -6.14
CA ILE A 225 11.49 -15.85 -5.88
C ILE A 225 12.86 -15.37 -6.34
N VAL A 226 12.85 -14.40 -7.23
CA VAL A 226 14.02 -13.65 -7.69
C VAL A 226 13.83 -12.21 -7.25
N LYS A 227 14.83 -11.64 -6.62
CA LYS A 227 14.88 -10.20 -6.36
C LYS A 227 15.80 -9.51 -7.35
N PHE A 228 15.56 -8.23 -7.63
CA PHE A 228 16.48 -7.43 -8.41
C PHE A 228 16.65 -6.01 -7.85
N ALA A 229 17.84 -5.49 -7.94
CA ALA A 229 18.25 -4.11 -7.74
C ALA A 229 19.66 -3.92 -8.32
N ASP A 230 20.28 -2.75 -8.09
CA ASP A 230 21.59 -2.41 -8.67
C ASP A 230 22.37 -1.47 -7.74
N ASP A 231 23.68 -1.36 -7.97
CA ASP A 231 24.54 -0.34 -7.36
C ASP A 231 24.99 0.79 -8.32
N SER A 232 24.53 0.74 -9.56
CA SER A 232 24.86 1.68 -10.64
C SER A 232 26.31 1.67 -11.13
N TYR A 233 27.15 0.73 -10.71
CA TYR A 233 28.57 0.74 -11.02
C TYR A 233 29.12 -0.52 -11.68
N ALA A 234 28.52 -1.68 -11.50
CA ALA A 234 29.04 -2.96 -11.97
C ALA A 234 27.97 -4.03 -12.04
N ASP A 235 28.36 -5.26 -12.35
CA ASP A 235 27.50 -6.43 -12.40
C ASP A 235 26.70 -6.58 -11.11
N SER A 236 25.41 -6.31 -11.19
CA SER A 236 24.49 -6.36 -10.07
C SER A 236 23.84 -7.73 -9.89
N VAL A 237 24.53 -8.78 -10.31
CA VAL A 237 24.10 -10.17 -10.17
C VAL A 237 24.95 -10.89 -9.13
N GLY A 238 24.29 -11.59 -8.22
CA GLY A 238 24.95 -12.39 -7.17
C GLY A 238 24.65 -11.93 -5.77
N ASN A 239 25.61 -12.08 -4.87
CA ASN A 239 25.42 -11.75 -3.45
C ASN A 239 25.35 -10.22 -3.25
N ASP A 240 24.45 -9.79 -2.36
CA ASP A 240 24.34 -8.41 -1.95
C ASP A 240 25.68 -7.86 -1.48
N ARG A 241 25.90 -6.60 -1.77
CA ARG A 241 27.06 -5.86 -1.33
C ARG A 241 26.69 -4.96 -0.16
N GLN A 242 27.52 -4.95 0.84
CA GLN A 242 27.44 -3.98 1.94
C GLN A 242 28.84 -3.38 2.17
N ASP A 243 28.89 -2.07 2.26
CA ASP A 243 30.06 -1.35 2.75
C ASP A 243 29.75 -0.62 4.05
N ASP A 244 30.67 0.20 4.58
CA ASP A 244 30.54 0.88 5.86
C ASP A 244 29.38 1.90 5.89
N TYR A 245 28.85 2.31 4.75
CA TYR A 245 27.85 3.38 4.61
C TYR A 245 26.60 2.98 3.85
N TYR A 246 26.69 2.01 2.93
CA TYR A 246 25.63 1.68 2.00
C TYR A 246 25.42 0.17 1.90
N ALA A 247 24.15 -0.21 1.77
CA ALA A 247 23.73 -1.56 1.39
C ALA A 247 23.20 -1.55 -0.04
N TYR A 248 23.54 -2.57 -0.79
CA TYR A 248 23.10 -2.75 -2.18
C TYR A 248 22.57 -4.16 -2.36
N ASN A 249 21.34 -4.25 -2.81
CA ASN A 249 20.78 -5.52 -3.25
C ASN A 249 21.24 -5.79 -4.67
N TYR A 250 21.54 -7.06 -4.94
CA TYR A 250 21.86 -7.53 -6.26
C TYR A 250 20.80 -8.52 -6.75
N THR A 251 20.73 -8.69 -8.07
CA THR A 251 19.82 -9.66 -8.68
C THR A 251 20.26 -11.07 -8.29
N GLN A 252 19.37 -11.79 -7.61
CA GLN A 252 19.63 -13.17 -7.20
C GLN A 252 18.34 -13.95 -6.93
N ILE A 253 18.46 -15.28 -7.04
CA ILE A 253 17.38 -16.18 -6.57
C ILE A 253 17.40 -16.16 -5.05
N VAL A 254 16.32 -15.64 -4.46
CA VAL A 254 16.11 -15.63 -3.00
C VAL A 254 15.58 -16.97 -2.53
N LYS A 255 14.73 -17.59 -3.35
CA LYS A 255 14.15 -18.89 -3.07
C LYS A 255 13.98 -19.68 -4.36
N ASP A 256 14.57 -20.87 -4.39
CA ASP A 256 14.38 -21.83 -5.47
C ASP A 256 12.93 -22.32 -5.54
N PHE A 257 12.56 -22.99 -6.64
CA PHE A 257 11.24 -23.57 -6.82
C PHE A 257 10.80 -24.39 -5.61
N THR A 258 9.86 -23.85 -4.88
CA THR A 258 9.30 -24.41 -3.65
C THR A 258 7.86 -24.80 -3.92
N THR A 259 7.50 -26.03 -3.54
CA THR A 259 6.11 -26.50 -3.62
C THR A 259 5.20 -25.65 -2.76
N VAL A 260 4.04 -25.25 -3.30
CA VAL A 260 3.07 -24.41 -2.60
C VAL A 260 2.14 -25.30 -1.77
N ASP A 261 2.71 -25.94 -0.75
CA ASP A 261 2.02 -26.62 0.35
C ASP A 261 2.15 -25.79 1.65
N ALA A 262 1.55 -26.23 2.73
CA ALA A 262 1.57 -25.50 4.00
C ALA A 262 3.00 -25.17 4.50
N ALA A 263 3.97 -26.04 4.28
CA ALA A 263 5.36 -25.82 4.66
C ALA A 263 6.05 -24.87 3.67
N GLY A 264 5.77 -25.03 2.38
CA GLY A 264 6.29 -24.17 1.33
C GLY A 264 5.78 -22.74 1.41
N VAL A 265 4.49 -22.56 1.70
CA VAL A 265 3.90 -21.22 1.95
C VAL A 265 4.69 -20.49 3.05
N GLN A 266 4.93 -21.14 4.19
CA GLN A 266 5.71 -20.54 5.28
C GLN A 266 7.13 -20.15 4.85
N GLN A 267 7.78 -21.00 4.03
CA GLN A 267 9.12 -20.70 3.53
C GLN A 267 9.13 -19.55 2.53
N LEU A 268 8.15 -19.50 1.64
CA LEU A 268 7.99 -18.43 0.65
C LEU A 268 7.66 -17.10 1.33
N THR A 269 6.67 -17.08 2.23
CA THR A 269 6.29 -15.89 3.01
C THR A 269 7.47 -15.38 3.83
N GLY A 270 8.19 -16.26 4.54
CA GLY A 270 9.38 -15.87 5.30
C GLY A 270 10.49 -15.29 4.42
N ALA A 271 10.65 -15.78 3.19
CA ALA A 271 11.60 -15.21 2.24
C ALA A 271 11.17 -13.81 1.74
N ILE A 272 9.86 -13.59 1.53
CA ILE A 272 9.32 -12.28 1.16
C ILE A 272 9.46 -11.27 2.30
N GLU A 273 9.13 -11.64 3.52
CA GLU A 273 9.23 -10.76 4.70
C GLU A 273 10.68 -10.36 5.04
N ALA A 274 11.64 -11.20 4.66
CA ALA A 274 13.06 -10.92 4.85
C ALA A 274 13.63 -9.91 3.84
N LEU A 275 12.92 -9.62 2.74
CA LEU A 275 13.35 -8.64 1.75
C LEU A 275 13.36 -7.23 2.34
N LYS A 276 14.42 -6.48 2.05
CA LYS A 276 14.55 -5.08 2.44
C LYS A 276 15.00 -4.25 1.24
N PRO A 277 14.49 -3.03 1.07
CA PRO A 277 14.89 -2.17 -0.02
C PRO A 277 16.31 -1.65 0.17
N ALA A 278 17.12 -1.71 -0.87
CA ALA A 278 18.44 -1.09 -0.90
C ALA A 278 19.00 -1.02 -2.33
N GLY A 279 19.83 -0.02 -2.61
CA GLY A 279 20.50 0.15 -3.89
C GLY A 279 19.68 0.91 -4.92
N ALA A 280 20.15 0.90 -6.18
CA ALA A 280 19.49 1.53 -7.32
C ALA A 280 18.54 0.54 -8.01
N THR A 281 17.75 1.04 -8.96
CA THR A 281 16.89 0.19 -9.81
C THR A 281 17.62 -0.10 -11.12
N SER A 282 17.85 -1.37 -11.42
CA SER A 282 18.27 -1.83 -12.73
C SER A 282 17.33 -2.91 -13.25
N VAL A 283 16.89 -2.75 -14.47
CA VAL A 283 16.05 -3.72 -15.18
C VAL A 283 16.85 -4.51 -16.24
N ASP A 284 18.11 -4.15 -16.42
CA ASP A 284 18.95 -4.71 -17.49
C ASP A 284 19.35 -6.18 -17.18
N TYR A 285 19.35 -6.54 -15.91
CA TYR A 285 19.66 -7.90 -15.41
C TYR A 285 18.43 -8.61 -14.85
N GLY A 286 17.24 -8.06 -15.10
CA GLY A 286 15.98 -8.78 -14.89
C GLY A 286 15.99 -10.11 -15.64
N PRO A 287 15.05 -11.00 -15.41
CA PRO A 287 15.17 -12.40 -15.75
C PRO A 287 15.55 -12.63 -17.21
N VAL A 288 16.71 -13.27 -17.41
CA VAL A 288 17.19 -13.78 -18.69
C VAL A 288 16.70 -15.22 -18.84
#